data_6738bc6c93d672838d62f34685c8475e
#
_entry.id   6738bc6c93d672838d62f34685c8475e
#
_cell.length_a   1.000
_cell.length_b   1.000
_cell.length_c   1.000
_cell.angle_alpha   90.00
_cell.angle_beta   90.00
_cell.angle_gamma   90.00
#
_symmetry.space_group_name_H-M   'P 1'
#
loop_
_entity.id
_entity.type
_entity.pdbx_description
1 polymer ?
#
loop_
_entity_poly.entity_id
_entity_poly.type
_entity_poly.pdbx_seq_one_letter_code
_entity_poly.pdbx_strand_id
1 'polypeptide(L)'
;KPVDAGVISVTMIHTGEATNVVPDSCELQGTVRTFTLEVLDMIEARMKQVAEHTCAAHEATCDFEFVRNYPPTVNSAAEADFARKVMASIVGEANVLVQEPTMGAEDFAFMLQARPGAYCFIANGDGGHRDPGHGGGPCTLHNPSYDFNDDLIPLGATYWVRLAEEWLAQARD
;
A
#
# COMPACT_ATOMS: atom_id res chain seq x y z
N LYS A 1 17.07 8.70 -0.02
CA LYS A 1 16.45 7.35 -0.15
C LYS A 1 16.58 6.89 -1.57
N PRO A 2 16.90 5.59 -1.84
CA PRO A 2 16.84 5.08 -3.20
C PRO A 2 15.38 5.11 -3.67
N VAL A 3 15.13 5.78 -4.80
CA VAL A 3 13.80 5.85 -5.42
C VAL A 3 13.41 4.54 -6.13
N ASP A 4 14.40 3.68 -6.38
CA ASP A 4 14.26 2.38 -7.04
C ASP A 4 14.24 1.23 -6.02
N ALA A 5 13.51 1.43 -4.92
CA ALA A 5 13.39 0.42 -3.88
C ALA A 5 12.38 -0.67 -4.25
N GLY A 6 12.70 -1.92 -3.89
CA GLY A 6 11.79 -3.05 -3.96
C GLY A 6 11.93 -3.93 -2.73
N VAL A 7 10.81 -4.53 -2.30
CA VAL A 7 10.77 -5.50 -1.19
C VAL A 7 10.25 -6.82 -1.73
N ILE A 8 11.00 -7.89 -1.46
CA ILE A 8 10.61 -9.28 -1.73
C ILE A 8 10.52 -9.98 -0.39
N SER A 9 9.37 -10.56 -0.08
CA SER A 9 9.15 -11.31 1.16
C SER A 9 8.58 -12.68 0.82
N VAL A 10 9.31 -13.74 1.13
CA VAL A 10 8.78 -15.11 1.14
C VAL A 10 8.19 -15.35 2.52
N THR A 11 6.87 -15.55 2.58
CA THR A 11 6.12 -15.58 3.85
C THR A 11 5.50 -16.94 4.15
N MET A 12 5.40 -17.82 3.15
CA MET A 12 4.84 -19.14 3.32
C MET A 12 5.71 -20.19 2.62
N ILE A 13 5.86 -21.35 3.27
CA ILE A 13 6.52 -22.55 2.74
C ILE A 13 5.64 -23.74 3.10
N HIS A 14 5.19 -24.49 2.10
CA HIS A 14 4.35 -25.68 2.29
C HIS A 14 5.00 -26.88 1.63
N THR A 15 5.29 -27.90 2.42
CA THR A 15 5.87 -29.15 1.95
C THR A 15 5.69 -30.24 3.00
N GLY A 16 5.51 -31.50 2.55
CA GLY A 16 5.47 -32.67 3.38
C GLY A 16 4.22 -32.83 4.25
N GLU A 17 3.77 -34.09 4.41
CA GLU A 17 2.59 -34.44 5.23
C GLU A 17 2.91 -35.52 6.28
N ALA A 18 4.03 -36.20 6.14
CA ALA A 18 4.44 -37.29 7.05
C ALA A 18 5.94 -37.28 7.31
N THR A 19 6.31 -37.67 8.54
CA THR A 19 7.69 -37.61 9.02
C THR A 19 8.65 -38.61 8.35
N ASN A 20 8.13 -39.61 7.70
CA ASN A 20 8.89 -40.70 7.04
C ASN A 20 8.74 -40.73 5.51
N VAL A 21 8.17 -39.69 4.93
CA VAL A 21 7.96 -39.54 3.48
C VAL A 21 8.64 -38.28 3.01
N VAL A 22 9.55 -38.41 2.02
CA VAL A 22 10.12 -37.24 1.34
C VAL A 22 9.08 -36.70 0.36
N PRO A 23 8.71 -35.42 0.47
CA PRO A 23 7.69 -34.83 -0.41
C PRO A 23 8.23 -34.66 -1.85
N ASP A 24 7.33 -34.77 -2.83
CA ASP A 24 7.65 -34.57 -4.25
C ASP A 24 7.75 -33.09 -4.62
N SER A 25 7.15 -32.20 -3.83
CA SER A 25 7.10 -30.78 -4.10
C SER A 25 7.23 -29.92 -2.85
N CYS A 26 7.66 -28.66 -3.05
CA CYS A 26 7.68 -27.62 -2.06
C CYS A 26 7.13 -26.34 -2.70
N GLU A 27 6.10 -25.76 -2.09
CA GLU A 27 5.50 -24.49 -2.51
C GLU A 27 6.04 -23.37 -1.65
N LEU A 28 6.46 -22.29 -2.31
CA LEU A 28 6.89 -21.04 -1.67
C LEU A 28 5.95 -19.92 -2.15
N GLN A 29 5.37 -19.19 -1.21
CA GLN A 29 4.55 -18.02 -1.55
C GLN A 29 5.07 -16.76 -0.86
N GLY A 30 4.84 -15.62 -1.49
CA GLY A 30 5.31 -14.35 -0.94
C GLY A 30 4.72 -13.15 -1.63
N THR A 31 5.27 -11.98 -1.30
CA THR A 31 4.85 -10.70 -1.89
C THR A 31 6.04 -9.94 -2.44
N VAL A 32 5.79 -9.18 -3.50
CA VAL A 32 6.72 -8.19 -4.05
C VAL A 32 6.05 -6.82 -4.00
N ARG A 33 6.80 -5.81 -3.57
CA ARG A 33 6.34 -4.43 -3.52
C ARG A 33 7.39 -3.51 -4.12
N THR A 34 6.97 -2.61 -5.00
CA THR A 34 7.85 -1.66 -5.69
C THR A 34 7.15 -0.31 -5.82
N PHE A 35 7.92 0.73 -6.07
CA PHE A 35 7.37 2.06 -6.36
C PHE A 35 7.20 2.32 -7.86
N THR A 36 7.85 1.52 -8.72
CA THR A 36 7.79 1.67 -10.17
C THR A 36 7.56 0.34 -10.88
N LEU A 37 6.97 0.38 -12.06
CA LEU A 37 6.74 -0.80 -12.89
C LEU A 37 8.06 -1.36 -13.45
N GLU A 38 9.03 -0.50 -13.75
CA GLU A 38 10.34 -0.90 -14.25
C GLU A 38 11.09 -1.78 -13.22
N VAL A 39 11.03 -1.40 -11.94
CA VAL A 39 11.60 -2.22 -10.86
C VAL A 39 10.83 -3.52 -10.70
N LEU A 40 9.50 -3.50 -10.84
CA LEU A 40 8.66 -4.68 -10.78
C LEU A 40 9.03 -5.68 -11.90
N ASP A 41 9.14 -5.21 -13.14
CA ASP A 41 9.50 -6.02 -14.31
C ASP A 41 10.87 -6.68 -14.12
N MET A 42 11.84 -5.90 -13.64
CA MET A 42 13.18 -6.41 -13.35
C MET A 42 13.16 -7.48 -12.26
N ILE A 43 12.41 -7.26 -11.16
CA ILE A 43 12.31 -8.21 -10.04
C ILE A 43 11.64 -9.51 -10.50
N GLU A 44 10.52 -9.43 -11.21
CA GLU A 44 9.82 -10.62 -11.74
C GLU A 44 10.74 -11.48 -12.60
N ALA A 45 11.43 -10.85 -13.57
CA ALA A 45 12.36 -11.56 -14.45
C ALA A 45 13.51 -12.23 -13.67
N ARG A 46 14.07 -11.52 -12.67
CA ARG A 46 15.17 -12.05 -11.86
C ARG A 46 14.72 -13.12 -10.88
N MET A 47 13.54 -12.99 -10.28
CA MET A 47 12.99 -14.03 -9.39
C MET A 47 12.78 -15.33 -10.16
N LYS A 48 12.15 -15.25 -11.33
CA LYS A 48 11.97 -16.42 -12.22
C LYS A 48 13.30 -17.08 -12.55
N GLN A 49 14.27 -16.31 -13.02
CA GLN A 49 15.60 -16.82 -13.37
C GLN A 49 16.30 -17.50 -12.18
N VAL A 50 16.26 -16.88 -11.01
CA VAL A 50 16.89 -17.44 -9.79
C VAL A 50 16.20 -18.74 -9.38
N ALA A 51 14.85 -18.77 -9.37
CA ALA A 51 14.09 -19.95 -9.01
C ALA A 51 14.38 -21.12 -9.97
N GLU A 52 14.28 -20.91 -11.29
CA GLU A 52 14.53 -21.91 -12.31
C GLU A 52 15.96 -22.45 -12.25
N HIS A 53 16.96 -21.58 -12.13
CA HIS A 53 18.37 -22.02 -12.08
C HIS A 53 18.71 -22.73 -10.75
N THR A 54 18.09 -22.32 -9.64
CA THR A 54 18.29 -23.01 -8.36
C THR A 54 17.70 -24.43 -8.42
N CYS A 55 16.49 -24.59 -8.93
CA CYS A 55 15.89 -25.90 -9.11
C CYS A 55 16.71 -26.77 -10.06
N ALA A 56 17.15 -26.23 -11.19
CA ALA A 56 17.96 -26.95 -12.17
C ALA A 56 19.30 -27.41 -11.58
N ALA A 57 19.93 -26.64 -10.70
CA ALA A 57 21.16 -27.05 -10.02
C ALA A 57 20.98 -28.26 -9.11
N HIS A 58 19.74 -28.59 -8.72
CA HIS A 58 19.39 -29.75 -7.89
C HIS A 58 18.54 -30.78 -8.64
N GLU A 59 18.56 -30.78 -9.99
CA GLU A 59 17.82 -31.70 -10.85
C GLU A 59 16.29 -31.65 -10.61
N ALA A 60 15.79 -30.54 -10.09
CA ALA A 60 14.38 -30.29 -9.87
C ALA A 60 13.79 -29.34 -10.94
N THR A 61 12.46 -29.34 -11.08
CA THR A 61 11.73 -28.43 -11.93
C THR A 61 11.16 -27.28 -11.09
N CYS A 62 10.95 -26.13 -11.74
CA CYS A 62 10.33 -24.95 -11.12
C CYS A 62 9.09 -24.57 -11.92
N ASP A 63 7.96 -24.46 -11.23
CA ASP A 63 6.77 -23.78 -11.73
C ASP A 63 6.72 -22.40 -11.05
N PHE A 64 6.80 -21.33 -11.85
CA PHE A 64 6.89 -19.95 -11.35
C PHE A 64 5.70 -19.14 -11.83
N GLU A 65 4.88 -18.70 -10.88
CA GLU A 65 3.76 -17.79 -11.11
C GLU A 65 4.03 -16.44 -10.46
N PHE A 66 3.75 -15.35 -11.18
CA PHE A 66 3.83 -13.99 -10.67
C PHE A 66 2.53 -13.23 -10.94
N VAL A 67 1.75 -12.99 -9.89
CA VAL A 67 0.45 -12.34 -9.99
C VAL A 67 0.59 -10.84 -9.71
N ARG A 68 0.31 -10.00 -10.70
CA ARG A 68 0.34 -8.53 -10.58
C ARG A 68 -1.01 -8.04 -10.11
N ASN A 69 -1.17 -7.86 -8.79
CA ASN A 69 -2.44 -7.47 -8.20
C ASN A 69 -2.72 -5.96 -8.29
N TYR A 70 -1.81 -5.13 -7.78
CA TYR A 70 -2.01 -3.68 -7.68
C TYR A 70 -0.81 -2.92 -8.25
N PRO A 71 -1.04 -1.90 -9.12
CA PRO A 71 0.01 -0.99 -9.52
C PRO A 71 0.37 -0.03 -8.37
N PRO A 72 1.51 0.70 -8.47
CA PRO A 72 1.81 1.78 -7.55
C PRO A 72 0.72 2.86 -7.54
N THR A 73 0.37 3.36 -6.35
CA THR A 73 -0.53 4.50 -6.18
C THR A 73 0.25 5.78 -6.37
N VAL A 74 0.10 6.42 -7.52
CA VAL A 74 0.83 7.64 -7.88
C VAL A 74 -0.16 8.78 -8.08
N ASN A 75 -0.09 9.78 -7.19
CA ASN A 75 -0.93 10.97 -7.29
C ASN A 75 -0.54 11.84 -8.49
N SER A 76 -1.53 12.41 -9.17
CA SER A 76 -1.32 13.46 -10.16
C SER A 76 -0.95 14.76 -9.46
N ALA A 77 0.10 15.44 -9.90
CA ALA A 77 0.66 16.59 -9.19
C ALA A 77 -0.34 17.73 -8.98
N ALA A 78 -1.11 18.06 -10.02
CA ALA A 78 -2.08 19.16 -9.96
C ALA A 78 -3.22 18.86 -8.96
N GLU A 79 -3.75 17.64 -8.97
CA GLU A 79 -4.81 17.19 -8.07
C GLU A 79 -4.31 17.05 -6.63
N ALA A 80 -3.07 16.62 -6.44
CA ALA A 80 -2.42 16.57 -5.12
C ALA A 80 -2.22 17.98 -4.54
N ASP A 81 -1.77 18.95 -5.36
CA ASP A 81 -1.64 20.35 -4.95
C ASP A 81 -2.99 20.99 -4.62
N PHE A 82 -4.02 20.69 -5.41
CA PHE A 82 -5.38 21.16 -5.13
C PHE A 82 -5.91 20.58 -3.82
N ALA A 83 -5.81 19.25 -3.64
CA ALA A 83 -6.22 18.57 -2.43
C ALA A 83 -5.49 19.14 -1.19
N ARG A 84 -4.18 19.40 -1.29
CA ARG A 84 -3.38 20.01 -0.23
C ARG A 84 -3.87 21.38 0.18
N LYS A 85 -4.23 22.23 -0.78
CA LYS A 85 -4.78 23.57 -0.51
C LYS A 85 -6.12 23.49 0.23
N VAL A 86 -7.00 22.58 -0.18
CA VAL A 86 -8.28 22.34 0.50
C VAL A 86 -8.06 21.85 1.92
N MET A 87 -7.16 20.87 2.14
CA MET A 87 -6.80 20.42 3.49
C MET A 87 -6.29 21.57 4.35
N ALA A 88 -5.38 22.39 3.82
CA ALA A 88 -4.81 23.52 4.54
C ALA A 88 -5.86 24.58 4.94
N SER A 89 -6.90 24.79 4.12
CA SER A 89 -8.00 25.67 4.44
C SER A 89 -8.85 25.21 5.63
N ILE A 90 -8.83 23.89 5.93
CA ILE A 90 -9.63 23.28 7.00
C ILE A 90 -8.81 23.15 8.28
N VAL A 91 -7.59 22.59 8.20
CA VAL A 91 -6.78 22.25 9.36
C VAL A 91 -5.59 23.19 9.59
N GLY A 92 -5.34 24.11 8.69
CA GLY A 92 -4.15 24.98 8.69
C GLY A 92 -2.93 24.31 8.04
N GLU A 93 -2.09 25.12 7.40
CA GLU A 93 -0.90 24.65 6.63
C GLU A 93 0.05 23.79 7.48
N ALA A 94 0.23 24.12 8.76
CA ALA A 94 1.14 23.42 9.66
C ALA A 94 0.69 21.96 9.95
N ASN A 95 -0.57 21.63 9.73
CA ASN A 95 -1.15 20.31 9.96
C ASN A 95 -1.26 19.48 8.67
N VAL A 96 -0.83 20.01 7.54
CA VAL A 96 -0.76 19.28 6.27
C VAL A 96 0.65 18.78 6.04
N LEU A 97 0.85 17.50 6.25
CA LEU A 97 2.17 16.88 6.19
C LEU A 97 2.40 16.19 4.84
N VAL A 98 3.65 16.15 4.41
CA VAL A 98 4.07 15.34 3.26
C VAL A 98 4.26 13.91 3.73
N GLN A 99 3.49 13.00 3.17
CA GLN A 99 3.64 11.58 3.42
C GLN A 99 4.81 11.01 2.62
N GLU A 100 5.75 10.38 3.30
CA GLU A 100 6.81 9.61 2.66
C GLU A 100 6.22 8.39 1.93
N PRO A 101 6.77 8.00 0.78
CA PRO A 101 6.31 6.82 0.05
C PRO A 101 6.28 5.57 0.94
N THR A 102 5.18 4.83 0.90
CA THR A 102 4.97 3.60 1.66
C THR A 102 4.79 2.40 0.72
N MET A 103 5.17 1.21 1.18
CA MET A 103 5.02 -0.04 0.42
C MET A 103 3.63 -0.69 0.65
N GLY A 104 2.58 0.12 0.81
CA GLY A 104 1.19 -0.33 0.88
C GLY A 104 0.64 -0.69 -0.51
N ALA A 105 -0.41 -1.51 -0.54
CA ALA A 105 -1.19 -1.76 -1.75
C ALA A 105 -2.55 -1.06 -1.60
N GLU A 106 -3.04 -0.45 -2.70
CA GLU A 106 -4.26 0.34 -2.70
C GLU A 106 -4.99 0.20 -4.03
N ASP A 107 -6.27 -0.14 -4.02
CA ASP A 107 -7.07 -0.33 -5.23
C ASP A 107 -7.37 1.00 -5.95
N PHE A 108 -7.33 2.13 -5.25
CA PHE A 108 -7.44 3.45 -5.83
C PHE A 108 -6.37 3.73 -6.92
N ALA A 109 -5.28 2.96 -6.90
CA ALA A 109 -4.25 3.00 -7.94
C ALA A 109 -4.83 2.78 -9.35
N PHE A 110 -5.83 1.91 -9.51
CA PHE A 110 -6.51 1.70 -10.80
C PHE A 110 -7.34 2.91 -11.23
N MET A 111 -7.95 3.62 -10.28
CA MET A 111 -8.66 4.87 -10.57
C MET A 111 -7.69 5.95 -11.06
N LEU A 112 -6.52 6.04 -10.45
CA LEU A 112 -5.46 6.98 -10.84
C LEU A 112 -4.88 6.68 -12.23
N GLN A 113 -4.86 5.42 -12.65
CA GLN A 113 -4.50 5.07 -14.03
C GLN A 113 -5.56 5.50 -15.05
N ALA A 114 -6.83 5.50 -14.65
CA ALA A 114 -7.94 5.86 -15.54
C ALA A 114 -8.21 7.37 -15.59
N ARG A 115 -7.94 8.09 -14.49
CA ARG A 115 -8.19 9.54 -14.36
C ARG A 115 -7.17 10.18 -13.42
N PRO A 116 -6.75 11.44 -13.69
CA PRO A 116 -5.99 12.23 -12.73
C PRO A 116 -6.74 12.34 -11.40
N GLY A 117 -6.01 12.22 -10.30
CA GLY A 117 -6.57 12.26 -8.96
C GLY A 117 -5.50 12.27 -7.88
N ALA A 118 -5.94 12.31 -6.63
CA ALA A 118 -5.06 12.27 -5.46
C ALA A 118 -5.63 11.38 -4.36
N TYR A 119 -4.77 10.58 -3.78
CA TYR A 119 -5.01 9.78 -2.59
C TYR A 119 -4.30 10.44 -1.40
N CYS A 120 -5.00 10.58 -0.28
CA CYS A 120 -4.45 11.20 0.92
C CYS A 120 -4.83 10.41 2.18
N PHE A 121 -4.13 10.67 3.28
CA PHE A 121 -4.37 10.07 4.58
C PHE A 121 -4.91 11.09 5.58
N ILE A 122 -5.75 10.63 6.50
CA ILE A 122 -6.10 11.33 7.74
C ILE A 122 -5.38 10.61 8.88
N ALA A 123 -4.59 11.36 9.67
CA ALA A 123 -3.91 10.80 10.82
C ALA A 123 -4.90 10.46 11.93
N ASN A 124 -4.82 9.23 12.45
CA ASN A 124 -5.74 8.71 13.49
C ASN A 124 -5.36 9.11 14.93
N GLY A 125 -4.27 9.89 15.09
CA GLY A 125 -3.72 10.22 16.39
C GLY A 125 -2.82 9.11 16.97
N ASP A 126 -2.50 9.23 18.24
CA ASP A 126 -1.60 8.33 18.98
C ASP A 126 -2.34 7.20 19.74
N GLY A 127 -3.65 7.12 19.60
CA GLY A 127 -4.50 6.16 20.29
C GLY A 127 -5.07 6.66 21.62
N GLY A 128 -4.86 7.94 21.95
CA GLY A 128 -5.44 8.56 23.16
C GLY A 128 -6.97 8.67 23.15
N HIS A 129 -7.59 8.51 21.98
CA HIS A 129 -9.04 8.50 21.79
C HIS A 129 -9.70 7.15 22.14
N ARG A 130 -8.89 6.08 22.34
CA ARG A 130 -9.43 4.74 22.58
C ARG A 130 -10.16 4.65 23.91
N ASP A 131 -11.33 4.00 23.89
CA ASP A 131 -12.07 3.70 25.08
C ASP A 131 -11.33 2.72 26.01
N PRO A 132 -11.57 2.79 27.34
CA PRO A 132 -11.06 1.80 28.27
C PRO A 132 -11.51 0.37 27.87
N GLY A 133 -10.55 -0.53 27.69
CA GLY A 133 -10.83 -1.92 27.29
C GLY A 133 -10.43 -2.29 25.86
N HIS A 134 -10.06 -1.33 25.02
CA HIS A 134 -9.57 -1.59 23.65
C HIS A 134 -8.18 -2.25 23.58
N GLY A 135 -7.63 -2.64 24.72
CA GLY A 135 -6.33 -3.28 24.83
C GLY A 135 -5.16 -2.28 24.83
N GLY A 136 -4.02 -2.74 25.34
CA GLY A 136 -2.79 -1.95 25.49
C GLY A 136 -1.84 -2.01 24.29
N GLY A 137 -2.25 -2.61 23.17
CA GLY A 137 -1.41 -2.75 21.97
C GLY A 137 -1.32 -1.45 21.16
N PRO A 138 -0.47 -1.42 20.11
CA PRO A 138 -0.34 -0.26 19.22
C PRO A 138 -1.66 0.09 18.53
N CYS A 139 -2.02 1.39 18.48
CA CYS A 139 -3.15 1.88 17.70
C CYS A 139 -2.72 2.13 16.24
N THR A 140 -2.34 1.05 15.56
CA THR A 140 -1.93 1.09 14.15
C THR A 140 -2.81 0.17 13.32
N LEU A 141 -2.95 0.48 12.03
CA LEU A 141 -3.69 -0.34 11.08
C LEU A 141 -3.24 -1.81 11.15
N HIS A 142 -4.18 -2.72 10.98
CA HIS A 142 -4.00 -4.17 11.04
C HIS A 142 -3.63 -4.73 12.44
N ASN A 143 -3.69 -3.92 13.49
CA ASN A 143 -3.50 -4.39 14.86
C ASN A 143 -4.84 -4.68 15.52
N PRO A 144 -5.00 -5.78 16.30
CA PRO A 144 -6.24 -6.06 17.03
C PRO A 144 -6.65 -4.97 18.04
N SER A 145 -5.69 -4.12 18.47
CA SER A 145 -5.93 -2.99 19.37
C SER A 145 -6.17 -1.67 18.63
N TYR A 146 -6.32 -1.71 17.29
CA TYR A 146 -6.68 -0.53 16.52
C TYR A 146 -8.09 -0.07 16.86
N ASP A 147 -8.24 1.23 17.02
CA ASP A 147 -9.53 1.90 17.16
C ASP A 147 -9.56 3.13 16.27
N PHE A 148 -10.65 3.31 15.53
CA PHE A 148 -10.83 4.48 14.69
C PHE A 148 -11.22 5.68 15.56
N ASN A 149 -10.61 6.82 15.30
CA ASN A 149 -10.97 8.06 16.00
C ASN A 149 -12.22 8.69 15.37
N ASP A 150 -13.38 8.51 16.01
CA ASP A 150 -14.67 9.00 15.53
C ASP A 150 -14.74 10.53 15.42
N ASP A 151 -13.91 11.27 16.17
CA ASP A 151 -13.80 12.72 16.07
C ASP A 151 -13.29 13.19 14.69
N LEU A 152 -12.70 12.27 13.91
CA LEU A 152 -12.25 12.55 12.54
C LEU A 152 -13.37 12.49 11.49
N ILE A 153 -14.53 11.92 11.82
CA ILE A 153 -15.66 11.80 10.88
C ILE A 153 -16.11 13.17 10.37
N PRO A 154 -16.36 14.19 11.24
CA PRO A 154 -16.73 15.52 10.78
C PRO A 154 -15.62 16.17 9.94
N LEU A 155 -14.36 15.94 10.27
CA LEU A 155 -13.21 16.45 9.52
C LEU A 155 -13.17 15.87 8.10
N GLY A 156 -13.28 14.55 7.97
CA GLY A 156 -13.31 13.87 6.68
C GLY A 156 -14.50 14.28 5.83
N ALA A 157 -15.70 14.39 6.43
CA ALA A 157 -16.90 14.86 5.75
C ALA A 157 -16.73 16.30 5.24
N THR A 158 -16.19 17.20 6.07
CA THR A 158 -15.92 18.58 5.69
C THR A 158 -14.93 18.67 4.54
N TYR A 159 -13.88 17.85 4.55
CA TYR A 159 -12.90 17.80 3.47
C TYR A 159 -13.56 17.45 2.12
N TRP A 160 -14.40 16.42 2.08
CA TRP A 160 -15.09 16.04 0.83
C TRP A 160 -16.04 17.11 0.32
N VAL A 161 -16.79 17.76 1.21
CA VAL A 161 -17.68 18.89 0.84
C VAL A 161 -16.88 20.04 0.25
N ARG A 162 -15.82 20.47 0.95
CA ARG A 162 -14.96 21.57 0.48
C ARG A 162 -14.25 21.24 -0.83
N LEU A 163 -13.75 20.02 -0.96
CA LEU A 163 -13.12 19.58 -2.21
C LEU A 163 -14.07 19.72 -3.40
N ALA A 164 -15.31 19.27 -3.24
CA ALA A 164 -16.31 19.36 -4.29
C ALA A 164 -16.71 20.83 -4.59
N GLU A 165 -16.96 21.65 -3.56
CA GLU A 165 -17.33 23.06 -3.72
C GLU A 165 -16.24 23.86 -4.45
N GLU A 166 -14.97 23.71 -4.03
CA GLU A 166 -13.85 24.44 -4.61
C GLU A 166 -13.52 23.95 -6.04
N TRP A 167 -13.64 22.65 -6.30
CA TRP A 167 -13.48 22.10 -7.67
C TRP A 167 -14.53 22.64 -8.62
N LEU A 168 -15.80 22.63 -8.21
CA LEU A 168 -16.91 23.14 -9.04
C LEU A 168 -16.85 24.65 -9.25
N ALA A 169 -16.28 25.40 -8.30
CA ALA A 169 -16.07 26.84 -8.48
C ALA A 169 -15.04 27.15 -9.57
N GLN A 170 -13.94 26.39 -9.64
CA GLN A 170 -12.91 26.56 -10.69
C GLN A 170 -13.43 26.27 -12.11
N ALA A 171 -14.43 25.39 -12.25
CA ALA A 171 -15.00 25.03 -13.56
C ALA A 171 -15.95 26.11 -14.13
N ARG A 172 -16.19 27.20 -13.38
CA ARG A 172 -17.08 28.30 -13.79
C ARG A 172 -16.36 29.54 -14.30
N ASP A 173 -15.05 29.58 -14.13
CA ASP A 173 -14.14 30.62 -14.61
C ASP A 173 -13.46 30.18 -15.92
#